data_0aa79b5539299f531453ddd7f5f302b6
#
_entry.id   0aa79b5539299f531453ddd7f5f302b6
#
_cell.length_a   1.000
_cell.length_b   1.000
_cell.length_c   1.000
_cell.angle_alpha   90.00
_cell.angle_beta   90.00
_cell.angle_gamma   90.00
#
_symmetry.space_group_name_H-M   'P 1'
#
loop_
_entity.id
_entity.type
_entity.pdbx_description
1 polymer ?
#
loop_
_entity_poly.entity_id
_entity_poly.type
_entity_poly.pdbx_seq_one_letter_code
_entity_poly.pdbx_strand_id
1 'polypeptide(L)'
;MSFEITPTVKGEHVDFKNPDPAFYEAIGGEEGMRKLMYNFYDKIYESDIANFFPQDEEEFAEIKEKNTKFFIQICGGPKVYEGESGGMELNEYMVRLHDDFSIYEKSRIEWLGTMREALNELEGVDTALIEDFWSYLENFSKLTVNTFTDGSKYYANL
;
A
#
# COMPACT_ATOMS: atom_id res chain seq x y z
N MET A 1 -8.85 13.61 -12.57
CA MET A 1 -7.83 12.99 -11.70
C MET A 1 -7.34 11.73 -12.37
N SER A 2 -6.03 11.52 -12.38
CA SER A 2 -5.41 10.38 -13.06
C SER A 2 -4.98 9.31 -12.06
N PHE A 3 -5.47 8.09 -12.24
CA PHE A 3 -5.04 6.91 -11.50
C PHE A 3 -4.37 5.94 -12.46
N GLU A 4 -3.22 6.34 -12.98
CA GLU A 4 -2.47 5.56 -13.94
C GLU A 4 -1.84 4.33 -13.29
N ILE A 5 -1.89 3.19 -14.00
CA ILE A 5 -1.22 1.95 -13.59
C ILE A 5 -0.31 1.55 -14.75
N THR A 6 0.99 1.50 -14.48
CA THR A 6 1.97 1.04 -15.45
C THR A 6 2.40 -0.39 -15.11
N PRO A 7 2.77 -1.22 -16.12
CA PRO A 7 3.10 -2.62 -15.85
C PRO A 7 4.34 -2.80 -14.98
N THR A 8 4.33 -3.83 -14.15
CA THR A 8 5.52 -4.27 -13.44
C THR A 8 6.39 -5.07 -14.40
N VAL A 9 7.68 -4.72 -14.49
CA VAL A 9 8.64 -5.41 -15.34
C VAL A 9 9.68 -6.10 -14.46
N LYS A 10 9.86 -7.40 -14.67
CA LYS A 10 10.82 -8.20 -13.92
C LYS A 10 12.24 -7.63 -14.06
N GLY A 11 12.86 -7.36 -12.93
CA GLY A 11 14.23 -6.84 -12.89
C GLY A 11 14.37 -5.34 -13.12
N GLU A 12 13.27 -4.64 -13.34
CA GLU A 12 13.30 -3.18 -13.50
C GLU A 12 13.60 -2.49 -12.18
N HIS A 13 14.44 -1.46 -12.25
CA HIS A 13 14.67 -0.59 -11.10
C HIS A 13 13.49 0.39 -10.98
N VAL A 14 12.89 0.46 -9.81
CA VAL A 14 11.74 1.33 -9.56
C VAL A 14 12.15 2.44 -8.60
N ASP A 15 12.13 3.68 -9.08
CA ASP A 15 12.36 4.86 -8.25
C ASP A 15 11.05 5.39 -7.72
N PHE A 16 11.00 5.70 -6.43
CA PHE A 16 9.84 6.32 -5.83
C PHE A 16 10.28 7.08 -4.57
N LYS A 17 9.40 7.93 -4.10
CA LYS A 17 9.60 8.69 -2.85
C LYS A 17 8.37 8.54 -1.99
N ASN A 18 8.52 8.77 -0.69
CA ASN A 18 7.38 8.78 0.22
C ASN A 18 6.38 9.85 -0.19
N PRO A 19 5.09 9.66 0.15
CA PRO A 19 4.08 10.67 -0.17
C PRO A 19 4.39 12.03 0.46
N ASP A 20 3.93 13.08 -0.19
CA ASP A 20 4.02 14.44 0.36
C ASP A 20 3.24 14.49 1.67
N PRO A 21 3.86 14.96 2.78
CA PRO A 21 3.16 15.08 4.07
C PRO A 21 1.90 15.94 4.01
N ALA A 22 1.79 16.82 3.03
CA ALA A 22 0.59 17.62 2.83
C ALA A 22 -0.66 16.78 2.57
N PHE A 23 -0.51 15.59 1.96
CA PHE A 23 -1.62 14.68 1.78
C PHE A 23 -2.16 14.20 3.14
N TYR A 24 -1.25 13.81 4.03
CA TYR A 24 -1.62 13.36 5.38
C TYR A 24 -2.40 14.44 6.13
N GLU A 25 -1.93 15.67 6.07
CA GLU A 25 -2.64 16.79 6.70
C GLU A 25 -3.99 17.06 6.05
N ALA A 26 -4.04 17.01 4.72
CA ALA A 26 -5.26 17.33 3.96
C ALA A 26 -6.41 16.35 4.24
N ILE A 27 -6.11 15.07 4.51
CA ILE A 27 -7.13 14.07 4.80
C ILE A 27 -7.56 14.07 6.27
N GLY A 28 -6.94 14.88 7.12
CA GLY A 28 -7.27 15.00 8.54
C GLY A 28 -6.31 14.32 9.49
N GLY A 29 -5.07 14.12 9.09
CA GLY A 29 -4.03 13.55 9.94
C GLY A 29 -4.26 12.08 10.27
N GLU A 30 -3.93 11.68 11.50
CA GLU A 30 -4.04 10.27 11.92
C GLU A 30 -5.48 9.75 11.80
N GLU A 31 -6.46 10.53 12.22
CA GLU A 31 -7.86 10.13 12.13
C GLU A 31 -8.30 9.93 10.67
N GLY A 32 -7.92 10.87 9.80
CA GLY A 32 -8.25 10.77 8.38
C GLY A 32 -7.56 9.59 7.70
N MET A 33 -6.30 9.33 8.04
CA MET A 33 -5.58 8.18 7.51
C MET A 33 -6.21 6.87 7.99
N ARG A 34 -6.64 6.79 9.26
CA ARG A 34 -7.33 5.61 9.75
C ARG A 34 -8.64 5.36 9.02
N LYS A 35 -9.41 6.41 8.77
CA LYS A 35 -10.66 6.28 7.99
C LYS A 35 -10.40 5.77 6.58
N LEU A 36 -9.40 6.34 5.91
CA LEU A 36 -9.04 5.92 4.55
C LEU A 36 -8.60 4.46 4.52
N MET A 37 -7.67 4.09 5.38
CA MET A 37 -7.10 2.74 5.36
C MET A 37 -8.09 1.68 5.84
N TYR A 38 -8.92 1.99 6.83
CA TYR A 38 -9.94 1.06 7.29
C TYR A 38 -10.99 0.83 6.22
N ASN A 39 -11.42 1.88 5.51
CA ASN A 39 -12.33 1.75 4.39
C ASN A 39 -11.70 0.89 3.29
N PHE A 40 -10.43 1.14 2.97
CA PHE A 40 -9.70 0.36 1.99
C PHE A 40 -9.63 -1.13 2.37
N TYR A 41 -9.24 -1.46 3.61
CA TYR A 41 -9.12 -2.84 4.04
C TYR A 41 -10.47 -3.54 4.17
N ASP A 42 -11.53 -2.82 4.52
CA ASP A 42 -12.88 -3.39 4.50
C ASP A 42 -13.27 -3.81 3.08
N LYS A 43 -12.89 -3.02 2.08
CA LYS A 43 -13.09 -3.37 0.66
C LYS A 43 -12.22 -4.56 0.25
N ILE A 44 -10.98 -4.60 0.71
CA ILE A 44 -10.05 -5.72 0.46
C ILE A 44 -10.65 -7.03 1.00
N TYR A 45 -11.26 -6.99 2.19
CA TYR A 45 -11.84 -8.18 2.81
C TYR A 45 -12.93 -8.81 1.94
N GLU A 46 -13.58 -8.03 1.12
CA GLU A 46 -14.63 -8.48 0.19
C GLU A 46 -14.13 -8.68 -1.24
N SER A 47 -12.84 -8.48 -1.49
CA SER A 47 -12.27 -8.54 -2.84
C SER A 47 -11.72 -9.92 -3.17
N ASP A 48 -11.30 -10.09 -4.43
CA ASP A 48 -10.72 -11.33 -4.93
C ASP A 48 -9.36 -11.65 -4.30
N ILE A 49 -8.71 -10.66 -3.68
CA ILE A 49 -7.43 -10.86 -2.99
C ILE A 49 -7.57 -11.02 -1.48
N ALA A 50 -8.80 -11.17 -0.98
CA ALA A 50 -9.04 -11.38 0.45
C ALA A 50 -8.27 -12.58 1.02
N ASN A 51 -8.02 -13.60 0.19
CA ASN A 51 -7.29 -14.80 0.59
C ASN A 51 -5.82 -14.57 0.95
N PHE A 52 -5.25 -13.41 0.62
CA PHE A 52 -3.90 -13.04 1.08
C PHE A 52 -3.89 -12.58 2.54
N PHE A 53 -5.06 -12.39 3.13
CA PHE A 53 -5.22 -11.86 4.48
C PHE A 53 -5.90 -12.88 5.38
N PRO A 54 -5.71 -12.79 6.72
CA PRO A 54 -6.41 -13.69 7.64
C PRO A 54 -7.92 -13.59 7.49
N GLN A 55 -8.61 -14.72 7.51
CA GLN A 55 -10.08 -14.75 7.43
C GLN A 55 -10.73 -14.57 8.80
N ASP A 56 -9.98 -14.79 9.88
CA ASP A 56 -10.44 -14.51 11.23
C ASP A 56 -10.55 -13.00 11.45
N GLU A 57 -11.67 -12.54 11.97
CA GLU A 57 -11.95 -11.11 12.13
C GLU A 57 -10.94 -10.41 13.05
N GLU A 58 -10.51 -11.08 14.13
CA GLU A 58 -9.54 -10.50 15.06
C GLU A 58 -8.16 -10.37 14.42
N GLU A 59 -7.71 -11.40 13.73
CA GLU A 59 -6.42 -11.38 13.03
C GLU A 59 -6.41 -10.36 11.90
N PHE A 60 -7.53 -10.26 11.17
CA PHE A 60 -7.66 -9.26 10.11
C PHE A 60 -7.61 -7.85 10.69
N ALA A 61 -8.29 -7.62 11.81
CA ALA A 61 -8.27 -6.32 12.49
C ALA A 61 -6.86 -5.93 12.93
N GLU A 62 -6.06 -6.89 13.40
CA GLU A 62 -4.66 -6.63 13.77
C GLU A 62 -3.81 -6.23 12.57
N ILE A 63 -3.95 -6.92 11.44
CA ILE A 63 -3.23 -6.60 10.21
C ILE A 63 -3.67 -5.23 9.68
N LYS A 64 -4.97 -4.96 9.70
CA LYS A 64 -5.50 -3.66 9.28
C LYS A 64 -4.90 -2.52 10.10
N GLU A 65 -4.86 -2.67 11.41
CA GLU A 65 -4.29 -1.65 12.29
C GLU A 65 -2.79 -1.50 12.06
N LYS A 66 -2.07 -2.60 11.94
CA LYS A 66 -0.62 -2.60 11.72
C LYS A 66 -0.25 -1.90 10.41
N ASN A 67 -0.95 -2.23 9.34
CA ASN A 67 -0.70 -1.61 8.04
C ASN A 67 -1.11 -0.13 8.04
N THR A 68 -2.18 0.22 8.76
CA THR A 68 -2.57 1.61 8.93
C THR A 68 -1.46 2.42 9.60
N LYS A 69 -0.82 1.87 10.63
CA LYS A 69 0.31 2.51 11.30
C LYS A 69 1.49 2.73 10.36
N PHE A 70 1.76 1.77 9.48
CA PHE A 70 2.78 1.94 8.45
C PHE A 70 2.47 3.18 7.59
N PHE A 71 1.24 3.29 7.09
CA PHE A 71 0.85 4.42 6.25
C PHE A 71 0.85 5.75 7.01
N ILE A 72 0.47 5.75 8.28
CA ILE A 72 0.56 6.95 9.12
C ILE A 72 1.99 7.46 9.13
N GLN A 73 2.95 6.60 9.41
CA GLN A 73 4.35 7.00 9.51
C GLN A 73 4.95 7.36 8.16
N ILE A 74 4.70 6.56 7.12
CA ILE A 74 5.31 6.80 5.80
C ILE A 74 4.79 8.09 5.16
N CYS A 75 3.57 8.50 5.51
CA CYS A 75 2.98 9.74 5.01
C CYS A 75 3.36 10.99 5.83
N GLY A 76 4.24 10.84 6.81
CA GLY A 76 4.76 11.97 7.59
C GLY A 76 4.10 12.18 8.95
N GLY A 77 3.26 11.24 9.39
CA GLY A 77 2.65 11.27 10.72
C GLY A 77 3.60 10.76 11.81
N PRO A 78 3.07 10.52 13.02
CA PRO A 78 3.89 10.04 14.14
C PRO A 78 4.57 8.71 13.84
N LYS A 79 5.72 8.48 14.48
CA LYS A 79 6.53 7.27 14.26
C LYS A 79 5.96 6.05 14.99
N VAL A 80 4.74 5.67 14.65
CA VAL A 80 4.01 4.58 15.32
C VAL A 80 4.37 3.18 14.82
N TYR A 81 5.11 3.09 13.72
CA TYR A 81 5.50 1.82 13.10
C TYR A 81 7.00 1.53 13.22
N GLU A 82 7.79 2.48 13.72
CA GLU A 82 9.26 2.42 13.69
C GLU A 82 9.86 1.19 14.37
N GLY A 83 9.27 0.74 15.46
CA GLY A 83 9.77 -0.43 16.18
C GLY A 83 9.60 -1.77 15.47
N GLU A 84 8.75 -1.83 14.46
CA GLU A 84 8.43 -3.07 13.76
C GLU A 84 9.56 -3.52 12.81
N SER A 85 10.30 -2.57 12.25
CA SER A 85 11.29 -2.87 11.22
C SER A 85 12.67 -3.26 11.75
N GLY A 86 12.89 -3.14 13.06
CA GLY A 86 14.20 -3.45 13.66
C GLY A 86 15.34 -2.59 13.14
N GLY A 87 15.05 -1.36 12.73
CA GLY A 87 16.03 -0.43 12.20
C GLY A 87 16.14 -0.43 10.67
N MET A 88 15.45 -1.33 9.99
CA MET A 88 15.40 -1.33 8.52
C MET A 88 14.55 -0.17 8.02
N GLU A 89 14.86 0.38 6.83
CA GLU A 89 14.01 1.39 6.20
C GLU A 89 12.61 0.81 5.98
N LEU A 90 11.56 1.60 6.27
CA LEU A 90 10.21 1.08 6.34
C LEU A 90 9.67 0.51 5.02
N ASN A 91 9.95 1.17 3.90
CA ASN A 91 9.50 0.67 2.60
C ASN A 91 10.17 -0.67 2.27
N GLU A 92 11.48 -0.77 2.52
CA GLU A 92 12.21 -2.01 2.31
C GLU A 92 11.66 -3.12 3.20
N TYR A 93 11.41 -2.82 4.47
CA TYR A 93 10.83 -3.79 5.40
C TYR A 93 9.48 -4.29 4.90
N MET A 94 8.61 -3.39 4.45
CA MET A 94 7.28 -3.76 3.97
C MET A 94 7.37 -4.63 2.70
N VAL A 95 8.27 -4.30 1.77
CA VAL A 95 8.48 -5.14 0.58
C VAL A 95 8.90 -6.55 0.99
N ARG A 96 9.82 -6.68 1.94
CA ARG A 96 10.31 -7.99 2.38
C ARG A 96 9.26 -8.82 3.09
N LEU A 97 8.30 -8.18 3.75
CA LEU A 97 7.18 -8.90 4.36
C LEU A 97 6.32 -9.62 3.31
N HIS A 98 6.34 -9.15 2.06
CA HIS A 98 5.60 -9.78 0.98
C HIS A 98 6.33 -10.98 0.36
N ASP A 99 7.59 -11.21 0.71
CA ASP A 99 8.37 -12.32 0.16
C ASP A 99 7.78 -13.69 0.50
N ASP A 100 7.03 -13.79 1.59
CA ASP A 100 6.37 -15.05 2.00
C ASP A 100 5.11 -15.38 1.19
N PHE A 101 4.71 -14.48 0.31
CA PHE A 101 3.50 -14.63 -0.50
C PHE A 101 3.86 -14.75 -1.97
N SER A 102 2.94 -15.30 -2.78
CA SER A 102 3.08 -15.29 -4.23
C SER A 102 2.26 -14.15 -4.79
N ILE A 103 2.92 -13.02 -5.05
CA ILE A 103 2.28 -11.80 -5.50
C ILE A 103 2.45 -11.65 -7.01
N TYR A 104 1.33 -11.68 -7.73
CA TYR A 104 1.28 -11.50 -9.19
C TYR A 104 0.84 -10.09 -9.54
N GLU A 105 1.08 -9.70 -10.77
CA GLU A 105 0.61 -8.41 -11.28
C GLU A 105 -0.92 -8.29 -11.16
N LYS A 106 -1.64 -9.38 -11.38
CA LYS A 106 -3.10 -9.39 -11.21
C LYS A 106 -3.50 -8.99 -9.80
N SER A 107 -2.80 -9.50 -8.79
CA SER A 107 -3.05 -9.17 -7.39
C SER A 107 -2.77 -7.70 -7.11
N ARG A 108 -1.67 -7.19 -7.69
CA ARG A 108 -1.30 -5.78 -7.57
C ARG A 108 -2.37 -4.87 -8.16
N ILE A 109 -2.85 -5.19 -9.36
CA ILE A 109 -3.88 -4.39 -10.05
C ILE A 109 -5.18 -4.40 -9.25
N GLU A 110 -5.56 -5.52 -8.67
CA GLU A 110 -6.74 -5.62 -7.81
C GLU A 110 -6.59 -4.75 -6.57
N TRP A 111 -5.43 -4.79 -5.93
CA TRP A 111 -5.13 -3.98 -4.76
C TRP A 111 -5.21 -2.48 -5.08
N LEU A 112 -4.60 -2.08 -6.20
CA LEU A 112 -4.63 -0.70 -6.64
C LEU A 112 -6.05 -0.25 -7.01
N GLY A 113 -6.83 -1.12 -7.68
CA GLY A 113 -8.22 -0.84 -8.01
C GLY A 113 -9.08 -0.59 -6.77
N THR A 114 -8.84 -1.37 -5.72
CA THR A 114 -9.53 -1.20 -4.45
C THR A 114 -9.15 0.12 -3.77
N MET A 115 -7.86 0.46 -3.81
CA MET A 115 -7.41 1.74 -3.26
C MET A 115 -7.99 2.92 -4.05
N ARG A 116 -8.09 2.79 -5.38
CA ARG A 116 -8.70 3.82 -6.21
C ARG A 116 -10.14 4.09 -5.78
N GLU A 117 -10.91 3.05 -5.48
CA GLU A 117 -12.27 3.21 -4.97
C GLU A 117 -12.29 4.00 -3.67
N ALA A 118 -11.39 3.65 -2.73
CA ALA A 118 -11.31 4.34 -1.45
C ALA A 118 -10.91 5.81 -1.63
N LEU A 119 -9.95 6.08 -2.51
CA LEU A 119 -9.49 7.45 -2.78
C LEU A 119 -10.57 8.30 -3.44
N ASN A 120 -11.40 7.69 -4.30
CA ASN A 120 -12.51 8.39 -4.94
C ASN A 120 -13.59 8.83 -3.94
N GLU A 121 -13.63 8.25 -2.76
CA GLU A 121 -14.59 8.62 -1.72
C GLU A 121 -14.11 9.81 -0.88
N LEU A 122 -12.85 10.24 -1.03
CA LEU A 122 -12.34 11.40 -0.32
C LEU A 122 -12.99 12.69 -0.86
N GLU A 123 -13.33 13.59 0.06
CA GLU A 123 -13.93 14.86 -0.28
C GLU A 123 -13.05 16.02 0.21
N GLY A 124 -13.00 17.08 -0.58
CA GLY A 124 -12.31 18.30 -0.18
C GLY A 124 -10.78 18.21 -0.15
N VAL A 125 -10.21 17.21 -0.81
CA VAL A 125 -8.75 17.03 -0.89
C VAL A 125 -8.28 17.42 -2.29
N ASP A 126 -7.19 18.20 -2.36
CA ASP A 126 -6.57 18.59 -3.61
C ASP A 126 -6.20 17.35 -4.43
N THR A 127 -6.64 17.31 -5.69
CA THR A 127 -6.36 16.16 -6.57
C THR A 127 -4.88 15.92 -6.76
N ALA A 128 -4.05 16.98 -6.77
CA ALA A 128 -2.60 16.81 -6.89
C ALA A 128 -2.00 16.01 -5.74
N LEU A 129 -2.55 16.16 -4.52
CA LEU A 129 -2.09 15.42 -3.35
C LEU A 129 -2.54 13.96 -3.42
N ILE A 130 -3.74 13.70 -3.91
CA ILE A 130 -4.24 12.33 -4.11
C ILE A 130 -3.39 11.63 -5.17
N GLU A 131 -3.06 12.32 -6.27
CA GLU A 131 -2.21 11.76 -7.32
C GLU A 131 -0.79 11.48 -6.85
N ASP A 132 -0.26 12.31 -5.97
CA ASP A 132 1.06 12.08 -5.35
C ASP A 132 1.05 10.80 -4.52
N PHE A 133 0.03 10.62 -3.68
CA PHE A 133 -0.13 9.41 -2.89
C PHE A 133 -0.31 8.18 -3.79
N TRP A 134 -1.11 8.31 -4.84
CA TRP A 134 -1.30 7.23 -5.82
C TRP A 134 0.02 6.85 -6.49
N SER A 135 0.82 7.85 -6.90
CA SER A 135 2.11 7.61 -7.52
C SER A 135 3.04 6.79 -6.60
N TYR A 136 3.04 7.12 -5.31
CA TYR A 136 3.78 6.32 -4.33
C TYR A 136 3.30 4.87 -4.33
N LEU A 137 1.99 4.65 -4.23
CA LEU A 137 1.41 3.31 -4.16
C LEU A 137 1.66 2.52 -5.44
N GLU A 138 1.50 3.17 -6.59
CA GLU A 138 1.69 2.54 -7.90
C GLU A 138 3.13 2.05 -8.05
N ASN A 139 4.10 2.88 -7.68
CA ASN A 139 5.51 2.50 -7.76
C ASN A 139 5.93 1.53 -6.66
N PHE A 140 5.56 1.80 -5.42
CA PHE A 140 5.88 0.91 -4.30
C PHE A 140 5.35 -0.51 -4.53
N SER A 141 4.11 -0.63 -5.00
CA SER A 141 3.49 -1.94 -5.21
C SER A 141 4.19 -2.79 -6.27
N LYS A 142 4.91 -2.17 -7.21
CA LYS A 142 5.72 -2.91 -8.19
C LYS A 142 6.79 -3.75 -7.50
N LEU A 143 7.34 -3.25 -6.41
CA LEU A 143 8.38 -3.96 -5.66
C LEU A 143 7.84 -5.18 -4.92
N THR A 144 6.52 -5.26 -4.69
CA THR A 144 5.91 -6.41 -4.01
C THR A 144 5.59 -7.56 -4.96
N VAL A 145 5.55 -7.31 -6.28
CA VAL A 145 5.30 -8.36 -7.26
C VAL A 145 6.54 -9.24 -7.36
N ASN A 146 6.39 -10.50 -6.97
CA ASN A 146 7.52 -11.44 -6.87
C ASN A 146 7.28 -12.75 -7.64
N THR A 147 6.11 -12.92 -8.27
CA THR A 147 5.77 -14.12 -9.00
C THR A 147 5.21 -13.72 -10.36
N PHE A 148 5.71 -14.35 -11.43
CA PHE A 148 5.37 -13.98 -12.79
C PHE A 148 4.59 -15.09 -13.48
N THR A 149 4.00 -14.80 -14.64
CA THR A 149 3.09 -15.71 -15.34
C THR A 149 3.72 -17.05 -15.73
N ASP A 150 5.05 -17.10 -15.88
CA ASP A 150 5.79 -18.32 -16.16
C ASP A 150 6.09 -19.16 -14.90
N GLY A 151 5.59 -18.72 -13.73
CA GLY A 151 5.82 -19.37 -12.45
C GLY A 151 7.15 -19.03 -11.79
N SER A 152 8.01 -18.25 -12.46
CA SER A 152 9.28 -17.84 -11.87
C SER A 152 9.08 -16.84 -10.74
N LYS A 153 10.00 -16.86 -9.78
CA LYS A 153 10.00 -15.90 -8.68
C LYS A 153 11.14 -14.91 -8.82
N TYR A 154 10.89 -13.70 -8.35
CA TYR A 154 11.88 -12.64 -8.32
C TYR A 154 11.61 -11.74 -7.11
N TYR A 155 12.62 -11.53 -6.28
CA TYR A 155 12.49 -10.63 -5.12
C TYR A 155 13.27 -9.36 -5.42
N ALA A 156 12.58 -8.22 -5.29
CA ALA A 156 13.19 -6.92 -5.57
C ALA A 156 14.30 -6.61 -4.56
N ASN A 157 15.37 -5.98 -5.06
CA ASN A 157 16.43 -5.45 -4.23
C ASN A 157 16.26 -3.92 -4.16
N LEU A 158 16.14 -3.42 -2.95
CA LEU A 158 16.06 -2.00 -2.70
C LEU A 158 17.44 -1.41 -2.39
#